data_7945de39673eadef63109da455d4074e
#
_entry.id   7945de39673eadef63109da455d4074e
#
_cell.length_a   1.000
_cell.length_b   1.000
_cell.length_c   1.000
_cell.angle_alpha   90.00
_cell.angle_beta   90.00
_cell.angle_gamma   90.00
#
_symmetry.space_group_name_H-M   'P 1'
#
loop_
_entity.id
_entity.type
_entity.pdbx_description
1 polymer ?
#
loop_
_entity_poly.entity_id
_entity_poly.type
_entity_poly.pdbx_seq_one_letter_code
_entity_poly.pdbx_strand_id
1 'polypeptide(L)'
;MFFLLALPAGAQSFNFNFGAGPGFPLSTTADFVHNSYDLVVGGGPNLRAHIKMNAEFMFHGIPVHQDIIKQVGVSDIKGRLYALSGNLIIGTSTGGRKGAYLIGGGGWYRRTLEAKQTVLQRGTVCAPFWEWWNVQCVDGIYPTDVTVGSRTVSAPGFNIGGGLTFGLGESRANLYVEVRYHRAFTRSVDTVVLPLTFGVRF
;
A
#
# COMPACT_ATOMS: atom_id res chain seq x y z
N MET A 1 30.68 -18.78 5.21
CA MET A 1 30.31 -20.03 4.53
C MET A 1 28.84 -19.90 4.13
N PHE A 2 28.60 -19.46 2.88
CA PHE A 2 27.23 -19.28 2.37
C PHE A 2 26.76 -20.61 1.80
N PHE A 3 25.76 -21.23 2.40
CA PHE A 3 25.04 -22.36 1.83
C PHE A 3 24.10 -21.84 0.74
N LEU A 4 24.51 -21.92 -0.50
CA LEU A 4 23.62 -21.84 -1.66
C LEU A 4 22.76 -23.11 -1.66
N LEU A 5 21.54 -23.02 -1.14
CA LEU A 5 20.51 -24.03 -1.35
C LEU A 5 20.12 -24.00 -2.84
N ALA A 6 20.69 -24.89 -3.62
CA ALA A 6 20.24 -25.19 -4.97
C ALA A 6 18.82 -25.80 -4.89
N LEU A 7 17.80 -24.98 -5.06
CA LEU A 7 16.43 -25.45 -5.24
C LEU A 7 16.35 -26.16 -6.59
N PRO A 8 15.74 -27.36 -6.65
CA PRO A 8 15.56 -28.07 -7.92
C PRO A 8 14.71 -27.21 -8.85
N ALA A 9 15.19 -26.96 -10.06
CA ALA A 9 14.50 -26.26 -11.14
C ALA A 9 13.38 -27.15 -11.75
N GLY A 10 12.46 -27.60 -10.94
CA GLY A 10 11.15 -28.05 -11.43
C GLY A 10 10.38 -26.78 -11.85
N ALA A 11 9.65 -26.82 -12.94
CA ALA A 11 8.84 -25.70 -13.44
C ALA A 11 7.86 -25.21 -12.37
N GLN A 12 8.36 -24.37 -11.44
CA GLN A 12 7.57 -23.77 -10.38
C GLN A 12 6.65 -22.75 -11.05
N SER A 13 5.37 -22.97 -10.97
CA SER A 13 4.40 -21.97 -11.40
C SER A 13 4.56 -20.73 -10.53
N PHE A 14 4.62 -19.56 -11.17
CA PHE A 14 4.75 -18.28 -10.50
C PHE A 14 3.36 -17.65 -10.36
N ASN A 15 3.10 -17.02 -9.25
CA ASN A 15 1.88 -16.26 -9.03
C ASN A 15 2.17 -14.76 -9.03
N PHE A 16 1.22 -13.98 -9.52
CA PHE A 16 1.21 -12.53 -9.44
C PHE A 16 -0.10 -12.08 -8.86
N ASN A 17 -0.08 -11.01 -8.08
CA ASN A 17 -1.28 -10.35 -7.59
C ASN A 17 -1.17 -8.83 -7.72
N PHE A 18 -2.32 -8.25 -8.00
CA PHE A 18 -2.55 -6.82 -7.97
C PHE A 18 -3.87 -6.56 -7.28
N GLY A 19 -3.92 -5.59 -6.37
CA GLY A 19 -5.13 -5.25 -5.64
C GLY A 19 -5.15 -3.83 -5.14
N ALA A 20 -6.34 -3.36 -4.82
CA ALA A 20 -6.60 -2.06 -4.24
C ALA A 20 -7.81 -2.14 -3.30
N GLY A 21 -7.90 -1.22 -2.37
CA GLY A 21 -9.07 -1.15 -1.51
C GLY A 21 -9.02 -0.07 -0.44
N PRO A 22 -10.03 0.01 0.41
CA PRO A 22 -10.02 0.89 1.56
C PRO A 22 -9.09 0.35 2.65
N GLY A 23 -8.42 1.28 3.33
CA GLY A 23 -7.56 0.99 4.47
C GLY A 23 -8.07 1.69 5.73
N PHE A 24 -8.14 0.94 6.81
CA PHE A 24 -8.65 1.39 8.09
C PHE A 24 -7.51 1.47 9.11
N PRO A 25 -7.18 2.67 9.63
CA PRO A 25 -6.23 2.77 10.72
C PRO A 25 -6.84 2.17 11.99
N LEU A 26 -6.01 1.52 12.80
CA LEU A 26 -6.44 0.91 14.07
C LEU A 26 -5.59 1.40 15.24
N SER A 27 -6.09 1.19 16.45
CA SER A 27 -5.41 1.56 17.69
C SER A 27 -5.02 3.05 17.70
N THR A 28 -3.92 3.40 18.29
CA THR A 28 -3.40 4.78 18.36
C THR A 28 -3.18 5.43 16.97
N THR A 29 -3.07 4.65 15.90
CA THR A 29 -3.00 5.21 14.55
C THR A 29 -4.31 5.88 14.15
N ALA A 30 -5.46 5.34 14.58
CA ALA A 30 -6.78 5.88 14.28
C ALA A 30 -7.02 7.25 14.93
N ASP A 31 -6.31 7.60 16.01
CA ASP A 31 -6.43 8.90 16.68
C ASP A 31 -5.84 10.04 15.83
N PHE A 32 -4.96 9.71 14.87
CA PHE A 32 -4.23 10.68 14.06
C PHE A 32 -4.64 10.70 12.59
N VAL A 33 -5.29 9.63 12.09
CA VAL A 33 -5.43 9.37 10.65
C VAL A 33 -6.83 8.90 10.31
N HIS A 34 -7.37 9.42 9.20
CA HIS A 34 -8.63 8.95 8.62
C HIS A 34 -8.46 7.67 7.80
N ASN A 35 -9.59 7.03 7.49
CA ASN A 35 -9.64 5.95 6.50
C ASN A 35 -9.07 6.40 5.18
N SER A 36 -8.39 5.50 4.50
CA SER A 36 -7.71 5.79 3.25
C SER A 36 -7.81 4.63 2.25
N TYR A 37 -6.88 4.58 1.33
CA TYR A 37 -6.81 3.52 0.32
C TYR A 37 -5.44 2.84 0.36
N ASP A 38 -5.43 1.58 -0.03
CA ASP A 38 -4.23 0.80 -0.26
C ASP A 38 -4.13 0.34 -1.72
N LEU A 39 -2.90 0.15 -2.16
CA LEU A 39 -2.55 -0.49 -3.43
C LEU A 39 -1.50 -1.55 -3.13
N VAL A 40 -1.70 -2.73 -3.70
CA VAL A 40 -0.84 -3.88 -3.47
C VAL A 40 -0.42 -4.50 -4.80
N VAL A 41 0.85 -4.80 -4.94
CA VAL A 41 1.39 -5.58 -6.06
C VAL A 41 2.41 -6.58 -5.54
N GLY A 42 2.35 -7.80 -6.01
CA GLY A 42 3.26 -8.83 -5.56
C GLY A 42 3.34 -10.03 -6.48
N GLY A 43 4.28 -10.92 -6.15
CA GLY A 43 4.46 -12.17 -6.88
C GLY A 43 5.46 -13.08 -6.20
N GLY A 44 5.43 -14.34 -6.59
CA GLY A 44 6.34 -15.34 -6.04
C GLY A 44 6.06 -16.75 -6.50
N PRO A 45 6.91 -17.70 -6.10
CA PRO A 45 6.76 -19.11 -6.50
C PRO A 45 5.62 -19.80 -5.76
N ASN A 46 4.93 -20.68 -6.46
CA ASN A 46 4.03 -21.65 -5.86
C ASN A 46 4.87 -22.84 -5.38
N LEU A 47 5.03 -23.02 -4.07
CA LEU A 47 5.85 -24.08 -3.51
C LEU A 47 5.15 -25.46 -3.58
N ARG A 48 3.86 -25.48 -3.28
CA ARG A 48 2.98 -26.67 -3.31
C ARG A 48 1.55 -26.25 -3.69
N ALA A 49 0.68 -27.21 -3.94
CA ALA A 49 -0.72 -26.95 -4.29
C ALA A 49 -1.47 -26.01 -3.32
N HIS A 50 -1.08 -26.02 -2.04
CA HIS A 50 -1.73 -25.23 -0.97
C HIS A 50 -0.82 -24.17 -0.35
N ILE A 51 0.45 -24.09 -0.77
CA ILE A 51 1.46 -23.24 -0.14
C ILE A 51 2.14 -22.39 -1.22
N LYS A 52 2.06 -21.10 -1.07
CA LYS A 52 2.70 -20.11 -1.97
C LYS A 52 3.55 -19.14 -1.15
N MET A 53 4.64 -18.68 -1.72
CA MET A 53 5.38 -17.52 -1.22
C MET A 53 5.08 -16.32 -2.09
N ASN A 54 5.12 -15.14 -1.49
CA ASN A 54 4.88 -13.89 -2.19
C ASN A 54 5.76 -12.76 -1.63
N ALA A 55 6.51 -12.11 -2.48
CA ALA A 55 7.11 -10.82 -2.19
C ALA A 55 6.13 -9.75 -2.64
N GLU A 56 5.82 -8.78 -1.75
CA GLU A 56 4.73 -7.86 -1.98
C GLU A 56 5.10 -6.44 -1.59
N PHE A 57 4.80 -5.51 -2.48
CA PHE A 57 4.88 -4.07 -2.23
C PHE A 57 3.47 -3.54 -1.98
N MET A 58 3.32 -2.79 -0.88
CA MET A 58 2.09 -2.10 -0.50
C MET A 58 2.33 -0.60 -0.43
N PHE A 59 1.42 0.16 -1.01
CA PHE A 59 1.28 1.60 -0.81
C PHE A 59 -0.01 1.87 -0.07
N HIS A 60 0.04 2.66 1.01
CA HIS A 60 -1.12 3.04 1.79
C HIS A 60 -1.08 4.55 2.06
N GLY A 61 -2.13 5.26 1.69
CA GLY A 61 -2.31 6.67 2.03
C GLY A 61 -2.54 6.84 3.53
N ILE A 62 -2.06 7.95 4.11
CA ILE A 62 -2.27 8.29 5.53
C ILE A 62 -2.77 9.74 5.61
N PRO A 63 -4.06 10.00 5.36
CA PRO A 63 -4.64 11.33 5.52
C PRO A 63 -4.74 11.69 7.01
N VAL A 64 -4.08 12.75 7.43
CA VAL A 64 -4.06 13.20 8.82
C VAL A 64 -5.34 13.96 9.17
N HIS A 65 -5.80 13.83 10.41
CA HIS A 65 -6.98 14.55 10.91
C HIS A 65 -6.81 16.07 10.82
N GLN A 66 -7.85 16.78 10.40
CA GLN A 66 -7.84 18.24 10.22
C GLN A 66 -7.54 18.99 11.52
N ASP A 67 -7.97 18.47 12.66
CA ASP A 67 -7.72 19.10 13.95
C ASP A 67 -6.23 19.11 14.31
N ILE A 68 -5.51 18.07 13.94
CA ILE A 68 -4.05 17.99 14.11
C ILE A 68 -3.36 19.00 13.18
N ILE A 69 -3.81 19.10 11.92
CA ILE A 69 -3.28 20.05 10.94
C ILE A 69 -3.43 21.49 11.47
N LYS A 70 -4.61 21.84 12.00
CA LYS A 70 -4.87 23.14 12.63
C LYS A 70 -4.00 23.38 13.85
N GLN A 71 -3.84 22.38 14.73
CA GLN A 71 -3.02 22.48 15.94
C GLN A 71 -1.55 22.69 15.62
N VAL A 72 -1.04 22.09 14.54
CA VAL A 72 0.34 22.28 14.09
C VAL A 72 0.52 23.62 13.35
N GLY A 73 -0.58 24.24 12.88
CA GLY A 73 -0.56 25.54 12.20
C GLY A 73 -0.05 25.48 10.76
N VAL A 74 -0.23 24.34 10.08
CA VAL A 74 0.13 24.14 8.67
C VAL A 74 -1.13 24.02 7.80
N SER A 75 -0.97 24.19 6.48
CA SER A 75 -2.12 24.13 5.57
C SER A 75 -2.57 22.69 5.26
N ASP A 76 -1.62 21.76 5.19
CA ASP A 76 -1.89 20.34 4.90
C ASP A 76 -0.77 19.44 5.42
N ILE A 77 -1.12 18.19 5.76
CA ILE A 77 -0.15 17.13 6.10
C ILE A 77 -0.47 15.89 5.26
N LYS A 78 0.47 15.54 4.37
CA LYS A 78 0.36 14.33 3.54
C LYS A 78 1.18 13.20 4.14
N GLY A 79 0.50 12.12 4.50
CA GLY A 79 1.14 10.90 4.97
C GLY A 79 1.11 9.79 3.93
N ARG A 80 2.17 8.98 3.90
CA ARG A 80 2.29 7.80 3.03
C ARG A 80 2.99 6.69 3.80
N LEU A 81 2.49 5.46 3.62
CA LEU A 81 3.12 4.25 4.15
C LEU A 81 3.44 3.33 2.98
N TYR A 82 4.69 2.93 2.90
CA TYR A 82 5.17 1.92 1.98
C TYR A 82 5.58 0.68 2.77
N ALA A 83 5.27 -0.50 2.28
CA ALA A 83 5.75 -1.73 2.86
C ALA A 83 6.30 -2.65 1.76
N LEU A 84 7.42 -3.29 2.05
CA LEU A 84 7.95 -4.41 1.29
C LEU A 84 7.97 -5.62 2.21
N SER A 85 7.20 -6.65 1.91
CA SER A 85 7.01 -7.82 2.76
C SER A 85 7.20 -9.13 2.01
N GLY A 86 7.74 -10.13 2.71
CA GLY A 86 7.71 -11.51 2.29
C GLY A 86 6.60 -12.26 3.03
N ASN A 87 5.71 -12.90 2.30
CA ASN A 87 4.50 -13.51 2.83
C ASN A 87 4.42 -14.99 2.47
N LEU A 88 3.89 -15.79 3.39
CA LEU A 88 3.47 -17.15 3.17
C LEU A 88 1.95 -17.19 3.05
N ILE A 89 1.45 -17.83 2.00
CA ILE A 89 0.02 -18.00 1.73
C ILE A 89 -0.28 -19.48 1.82
N ILE A 90 -1.24 -19.84 2.68
CA ILE A 90 -1.71 -21.21 2.88
C ILE A 90 -3.22 -21.23 2.61
N GLY A 91 -3.65 -21.98 1.62
CA GLY A 91 -5.04 -21.97 1.19
C GLY A 91 -5.58 -23.30 0.74
N THR A 92 -6.87 -23.33 0.49
CA THR A 92 -7.51 -24.44 -0.18
C THR A 92 -7.03 -24.54 -1.62
N SER A 93 -6.95 -25.75 -2.17
CA SER A 93 -6.40 -26.02 -3.51
C SER A 93 -6.99 -25.12 -4.58
N THR A 94 -6.13 -24.65 -5.48
CA THR A 94 -6.42 -23.73 -6.58
C THR A 94 -7.24 -24.33 -7.73
N GLY A 95 -7.72 -25.56 -7.61
CA GLY A 95 -8.54 -26.24 -8.65
C GLY A 95 -10.04 -25.98 -8.57
N GLY A 96 -10.52 -25.28 -7.54
CA GLY A 96 -11.95 -24.99 -7.35
C GLY A 96 -12.32 -23.56 -7.77
N ARG A 97 -13.57 -23.36 -8.18
CA ARG A 97 -14.12 -22.02 -8.50
C ARG A 97 -14.10 -21.06 -7.30
N LYS A 98 -13.95 -21.56 -6.08
CA LYS A 98 -13.91 -20.77 -4.84
C LYS A 98 -12.86 -21.37 -3.90
N GLY A 99 -12.12 -20.52 -3.23
CA GLY A 99 -11.11 -20.90 -2.25
C GLY A 99 -11.02 -19.91 -1.09
N ALA A 100 -10.43 -20.36 0.01
CA ALA A 100 -10.07 -19.51 1.14
C ALA A 100 -8.59 -19.70 1.45
N TYR A 101 -7.95 -18.67 1.99
CA TYR A 101 -6.55 -18.73 2.36
C TYR A 101 -6.25 -17.88 3.59
N LEU A 102 -5.19 -18.24 4.26
CA LEU A 102 -4.51 -17.44 5.26
C LEU A 102 -3.21 -16.90 4.67
N ILE A 103 -2.83 -15.71 5.06
CA ILE A 103 -1.60 -15.07 4.64
C ILE A 103 -0.92 -14.47 5.86
N GLY A 104 0.40 -14.56 5.93
CA GLY A 104 1.17 -13.95 6.99
C GLY A 104 2.61 -13.78 6.58
N GLY A 105 3.24 -12.76 7.13
CA GLY A 105 4.62 -12.48 6.78
C GLY A 105 5.22 -11.33 7.56
N GLY A 106 6.43 -10.98 7.18
CA GLY A 106 7.17 -9.87 7.76
C GLY A 106 7.82 -9.02 6.68
N GLY A 107 8.16 -7.79 7.04
CA GLY A 107 8.75 -6.89 6.08
C GLY A 107 9.25 -5.59 6.68
N TRP A 108 9.60 -4.69 5.79
CA TRP A 108 10.08 -3.38 6.12
C TRP A 108 9.05 -2.33 5.72
N TYR A 109 8.72 -1.47 6.68
CA TYR A 109 7.71 -0.42 6.54
C TYR A 109 8.38 0.95 6.59
N ARG A 110 8.00 1.83 5.68
CA ARG A 110 8.49 3.21 5.61
C ARG A 110 7.32 4.18 5.61
N ARG A 111 7.19 4.95 6.68
CA ARG A 111 6.20 6.02 6.83
C ARG A 111 6.84 7.36 6.57
N THR A 112 6.25 8.16 5.69
CA THR A 112 6.67 9.53 5.39
C THR A 112 5.49 10.47 5.67
N LEU A 113 5.75 11.53 6.41
CA LEU A 113 4.81 12.63 6.67
C LEU A 113 5.44 13.91 6.12
N GLU A 114 4.69 14.66 5.32
CA GLU A 114 5.09 15.92 4.71
C GLU A 114 4.12 17.01 5.13
N ALA A 115 4.58 17.99 5.88
CA ALA A 115 3.82 19.19 6.24
C ALA A 115 3.97 20.25 5.15
N LYS A 116 2.86 20.79 4.70
CA LYS A 116 2.79 21.80 3.64
C LYS A 116 2.17 23.08 4.14
N GLN A 117 2.72 24.20 3.68
CA GLN A 117 2.18 25.53 3.91
C GLN A 117 1.84 26.16 2.57
N THR A 118 0.61 26.62 2.44
CA THR A 118 0.21 27.41 1.27
C THR A 118 0.72 28.84 1.41
N VAL A 119 1.54 29.27 0.47
CA VAL A 119 2.08 30.63 0.40
C VAL A 119 1.65 31.28 -0.90
N LEU A 120 1.46 32.60 -0.89
CA LEU A 120 1.19 33.37 -2.09
C LEU A 120 2.52 33.68 -2.79
N GLN A 121 2.70 33.13 -3.97
CA GLN A 121 3.90 33.35 -4.77
C GLN A 121 3.55 34.04 -6.09
N ARG A 122 4.36 35.04 -6.46
CA ARG A 122 4.26 35.68 -7.78
C ARG A 122 4.97 34.81 -8.81
N GLY A 123 4.29 34.53 -9.92
CA GLY A 123 4.87 33.71 -10.99
C GLY A 123 3.92 33.59 -12.18
N THR A 124 4.39 32.89 -13.19
CA THR A 124 3.60 32.53 -14.38
C THR A 124 3.03 31.15 -14.18
N VAL A 125 1.72 31.02 -14.18
CA VAL A 125 1.05 29.69 -14.17
C VAL A 125 0.54 29.38 -15.56
N CYS A 126 0.96 28.25 -16.07
CA CYS A 126 0.50 27.69 -17.33
C CYS A 126 -0.49 26.57 -17.06
N ALA A 127 -1.74 26.74 -17.46
CA ALA A 127 -2.77 25.71 -17.34
C ALA A 127 -3.05 25.11 -18.71
N PRO A 128 -3.15 23.77 -18.84
CA PRO A 128 -3.71 23.15 -20.02
C PRO A 128 -5.20 23.52 -20.05
N PHE A 129 -5.60 24.34 -21.01
CA PHE A 129 -7.02 24.53 -21.29
C PHE A 129 -7.56 23.24 -21.94
N TRP A 130 -8.86 22.95 -21.79
CA TRP A 130 -9.54 21.77 -22.33
C TRP A 130 -9.41 21.56 -23.85
N GLU A 131 -8.78 22.51 -24.54
CA GLU A 131 -8.37 22.37 -25.93
C GLU A 131 -6.99 21.70 -25.93
N TRP A 132 -6.95 20.44 -26.29
CA TRP A 132 -5.87 19.46 -26.22
C TRP A 132 -4.46 19.93 -26.63
N TRP A 133 -4.31 21.11 -27.20
CA TRP A 133 -3.06 21.59 -27.79
C TRP A 133 -2.70 23.03 -27.39
N ASN A 134 -3.47 23.67 -26.51
CA ASN A 134 -3.20 25.04 -26.11
C ASN A 134 -2.89 25.14 -24.60
N VAL A 135 -1.73 25.69 -24.27
CA VAL A 135 -1.33 26.02 -22.91
C VAL A 135 -1.38 27.54 -22.79
N GLN A 136 -2.28 28.05 -21.96
CA GLN A 136 -2.32 29.48 -21.64
C GLN A 136 -1.52 29.73 -20.36
N CYS A 137 -0.61 30.69 -20.44
CA CYS A 137 0.20 31.13 -19.31
C CYS A 137 -0.26 32.52 -18.89
N VAL A 138 -0.52 32.71 -17.60
CA VAL A 138 -0.95 33.99 -17.03
C VAL A 138 -0.02 34.36 -15.87
N ASP A 139 0.49 35.55 -15.85
CA ASP A 139 1.28 36.09 -14.74
C ASP A 139 0.36 36.57 -13.62
N GLY A 140 0.68 36.23 -12.38
CA GLY A 140 -0.15 36.59 -11.25
C GLY A 140 0.44 36.22 -9.90
N ILE A 141 -0.39 36.34 -8.87
CA ILE A 141 -0.09 35.86 -7.53
C ILE A 141 -0.93 34.63 -7.32
N TYR A 142 -0.29 33.49 -7.09
CA TYR A 142 -0.94 32.18 -6.96
C TYR A 142 -0.63 31.52 -5.61
N PRO A 143 -1.60 30.81 -5.01
CA PRO A 143 -1.34 29.97 -3.87
C PRO A 143 -0.47 28.78 -4.30
N THR A 144 0.66 28.60 -3.65
CA THR A 144 1.60 27.51 -3.91
C THR A 144 1.89 26.77 -2.61
N ASP A 145 1.78 25.44 -2.65
CA ASP A 145 2.09 24.59 -1.50
C ASP A 145 3.60 24.34 -1.41
N VAL A 146 4.21 24.86 -0.36
CA VAL A 146 5.62 24.64 -0.05
C VAL A 146 5.74 23.63 1.09
N THR A 147 6.61 22.64 0.94
CA THR A 147 6.91 21.69 2.01
C THR A 147 7.78 22.38 3.07
N VAL A 148 7.20 22.57 4.26
CA VAL A 148 7.88 23.24 5.39
C VAL A 148 8.52 22.24 6.36
N GLY A 149 8.15 20.97 6.26
CA GLY A 149 8.75 19.89 7.06
C GLY A 149 8.46 18.52 6.46
N SER A 150 9.41 17.61 6.61
CA SER A 150 9.25 16.22 6.22
C SER A 150 9.88 15.31 7.27
N ARG A 151 9.19 14.23 7.62
CA ARG A 151 9.72 13.21 8.52
C ARG A 151 9.47 11.83 7.95
N THR A 152 10.54 11.08 7.79
CA THR A 152 10.50 9.68 7.36
C THR A 152 10.99 8.79 8.49
N VAL A 153 10.23 7.72 8.75
CA VAL A 153 10.57 6.68 9.72
C VAL A 153 10.45 5.33 9.04
N SER A 154 11.46 4.48 9.22
CA SER A 154 11.47 3.12 8.71
C SER A 154 11.58 2.14 9.87
N ALA A 155 10.83 1.05 9.82
CA ALA A 155 10.78 0.05 10.88
C ALA A 155 10.45 -1.34 10.33
N PRO A 156 10.91 -2.42 10.98
CA PRO A 156 10.39 -3.75 10.70
C PRO A 156 8.94 -3.85 11.16
N GLY A 157 8.24 -4.82 10.59
CA GLY A 157 6.86 -5.11 10.98
C GLY A 157 6.41 -6.46 10.45
N PHE A 158 5.18 -6.80 10.77
CA PHE A 158 4.55 -8.03 10.31
C PHE A 158 3.16 -7.76 9.77
N ASN A 159 2.65 -8.74 9.05
CA ASN A 159 1.26 -8.77 8.62
C ASN A 159 0.68 -10.17 8.79
N ILE A 160 -0.63 -10.23 9.03
CA ILE A 160 -1.40 -11.46 9.10
C ILE A 160 -2.82 -11.18 8.64
N GLY A 161 -3.40 -12.11 7.90
CA GLY A 161 -4.75 -11.95 7.38
C GLY A 161 -5.28 -13.19 6.71
N GLY A 162 -6.36 -12.99 5.99
CA GLY A 162 -7.00 -14.03 5.21
C GLY A 162 -7.86 -13.47 4.10
N GLY A 163 -8.19 -14.31 3.16
CA GLY A 163 -8.98 -13.92 2.01
C GLY A 163 -9.73 -15.06 1.35
N LEU A 164 -10.59 -14.66 0.45
CA LEU A 164 -11.36 -15.55 -0.42
C LEU A 164 -10.92 -15.34 -1.86
N THR A 165 -10.91 -16.41 -2.62
CA THR A 165 -10.63 -16.38 -4.06
C THR A 165 -11.81 -16.91 -4.85
N PHE A 166 -12.06 -16.31 -6.02
CA PHE A 166 -13.13 -16.67 -6.94
C PHE A 166 -12.54 -16.81 -8.34
N GLY A 167 -12.55 -18.00 -8.91
CA GLY A 167 -12.04 -18.27 -10.25
C GLY A 167 -12.86 -17.60 -11.33
N LEU A 168 -12.20 -16.98 -12.29
CA LEU A 168 -12.81 -16.31 -13.46
C LEU A 168 -12.94 -17.33 -14.63
N GLY A 169 -13.94 -18.19 -14.56
CA GLY A 169 -14.23 -19.18 -15.60
C GLY A 169 -13.08 -20.14 -15.85
N GLU A 170 -12.68 -20.29 -17.11
CA GLU A 170 -11.55 -21.15 -17.55
C GLU A 170 -10.19 -20.45 -17.50
N SER A 171 -10.15 -19.17 -17.11
CA SER A 171 -8.91 -18.40 -17.03
C SER A 171 -8.07 -18.81 -15.83
N ARG A 172 -6.78 -18.58 -15.88
CA ARG A 172 -5.88 -18.73 -14.72
C ARG A 172 -6.04 -17.61 -13.68
N ALA A 173 -6.82 -16.58 -14.00
CA ALA A 173 -7.04 -15.43 -13.14
C ALA A 173 -8.11 -15.74 -12.08
N ASN A 174 -7.85 -15.31 -10.86
CA ASN A 174 -8.78 -15.40 -9.74
C ASN A 174 -9.00 -14.01 -9.16
N LEU A 175 -10.24 -13.62 -8.95
CA LEU A 175 -10.56 -12.48 -8.09
C LEU A 175 -10.27 -12.87 -6.66
N TYR A 176 -9.79 -11.91 -5.86
CA TYR A 176 -9.65 -12.12 -4.43
C TYR A 176 -10.19 -10.94 -3.63
N VAL A 177 -10.64 -11.25 -2.44
CA VAL A 177 -10.97 -10.29 -1.38
C VAL A 177 -10.18 -10.68 -0.16
N GLU A 178 -9.41 -9.75 0.39
CA GLU A 178 -8.48 -10.01 1.49
C GLU A 178 -8.59 -8.95 2.57
N VAL A 179 -8.59 -9.38 3.81
CA VAL A 179 -8.44 -8.51 4.98
C VAL A 179 -7.12 -8.86 5.65
N ARG A 180 -6.26 -7.84 5.88
CA ARG A 180 -4.94 -8.06 6.43
C ARG A 180 -4.60 -7.03 7.49
N TYR A 181 -4.22 -7.49 8.67
CA TYR A 181 -3.68 -6.66 9.73
C TYR A 181 -2.19 -6.42 9.50
N HIS A 182 -1.76 -5.16 9.46
CA HIS A 182 -0.36 -4.76 9.37
C HIS A 182 0.05 -3.98 10.60
N ARG A 183 1.23 -4.30 11.15
CA ARG A 183 1.81 -3.57 12.26
C ARG A 183 3.29 -3.30 12.02
N ALA A 184 3.67 -2.02 11.99
CA ALA A 184 5.06 -1.58 11.90
C ALA A 184 5.52 -1.10 13.28
N PHE A 185 6.64 -1.64 13.77
CA PHE A 185 7.20 -1.36 15.10
C PHE A 185 8.02 -0.06 15.09
N THR A 186 7.36 1.07 15.17
CA THR A 186 8.02 2.37 15.21
C THR A 186 8.30 2.80 16.65
N ARG A 187 9.45 3.47 16.89
CA ARG A 187 9.95 3.78 18.25
C ARG A 187 8.99 4.57 19.15
N SER A 188 8.13 5.41 18.59
CA SER A 188 7.24 6.28 19.37
C SER A 188 5.80 5.81 19.38
N VAL A 189 5.24 5.53 18.21
CA VAL A 189 3.85 5.08 18.06
C VAL A 189 3.82 4.08 16.92
N ASP A 190 3.40 2.85 17.19
CA ASP A 190 3.24 1.82 16.16
C ASP A 190 2.24 2.26 15.10
N THR A 191 2.55 1.93 13.85
CA THR A 191 1.60 2.15 12.77
C THR A 191 0.82 0.87 12.51
N VAL A 192 -0.48 0.93 12.75
CA VAL A 192 -1.39 -0.22 12.63
C VAL A 192 -2.48 0.10 11.62
N VAL A 193 -2.59 -0.72 10.57
CA VAL A 193 -3.60 -0.57 9.52
C VAL A 193 -4.23 -1.90 9.16
N LEU A 194 -5.51 -1.86 8.80
CA LEU A 194 -6.32 -3.00 8.38
C LEU A 194 -6.89 -2.72 6.97
N PRO A 195 -6.14 -2.95 5.89
CA PRO A 195 -6.69 -2.87 4.55
C PRO A 195 -7.69 -3.99 4.27
N LEU A 196 -8.73 -3.63 3.50
CA LEU A 196 -9.64 -4.55 2.83
C LEU A 196 -9.36 -4.45 1.33
N THR A 197 -8.61 -5.41 0.80
CA THR A 197 -8.09 -5.38 -0.57
C THR A 197 -8.92 -6.25 -1.50
N PHE A 198 -9.28 -5.71 -2.64
CA PHE A 198 -9.90 -6.40 -3.77
C PHE A 198 -8.90 -6.48 -4.91
N GLY A 199 -8.76 -7.62 -5.55
CA GLY A 199 -7.75 -7.73 -6.59
C GLY A 199 -7.88 -8.96 -7.47
N VAL A 200 -6.86 -9.11 -8.31
CA VAL A 200 -6.70 -10.24 -9.23
C VAL A 200 -5.40 -10.95 -8.92
N ARG A 201 -5.44 -12.27 -8.92
CA ARG A 201 -4.28 -13.16 -8.76
C ARG A 201 -4.21 -14.14 -9.93
N PHE A 202 -3.01 -14.29 -10.51
CA PHE A 202 -2.73 -15.18 -11.64
C PHE A 202 -1.91 -16.38 -11.22
#